data_0668b779b1cf34d9a0f853bce745ec39
#
_entry.id   0668b779b1cf34d9a0f853bce745ec39
#
_cell.length_a   1.000
_cell.length_b   1.000
_cell.length_c   1.000
_cell.angle_alpha   90.00
_cell.angle_beta   90.00
_cell.angle_gamma   90.00
#
_symmetry.space_group_name_H-M   'P 1'
#
loop_
_entity.id
_entity.type
_entity.pdbx_description
1 polymer ?
#
loop_
_entity_poly.entity_id
_entity_poly.type
_entity_poly.pdbx_seq_one_letter_code
_entity_poly.pdbx_strand_id
1 'polypeptide(L)'
;NELLSPRRLQWWNDVPNIITRAEWGCDENIRKNANGSAGYADKVEKIIFHHTVSNANTDPYLSVRSIYREHVYNQNWSDIGYNFLISNDGRIFEGRWSGWDHTMDAFIGDTQTRRPVVGAHAFNHNTYTIGIAFLGTFTDSTPSVAARNAAGHLAAWKSARWGIDPLKMDKPYSNGVVNNRVFPNFCGHRDVFQTTCPGNPFNSWIPGIRQHSANIINAQNTYSFQPGTIERTNNDQGYSAVDSNGHLKSNGNAANSYHGDASTISTVVKFTDFKYNKSGSGYWIIASTGYVGNYGSANNYGRSDSSQGYFVGIAPTPSNNGYYLLTEAGRVLKFGDATRQREPAVLQNGKKYVRIATPKTGPGYWCLAEDGSIFTARVSHFGDAAGQGQGKKFVDFSLTSTHRGYYILREDGAVFAYGDAVYSGNVGSPYKFVSIAANKNSTGGYTMLNAIGQVWCLGPNWQEKNPYHGDVALRLNQ
;
A
#
# COMPACT_ATOMS: atom_id res chain seq x y z
N ASN A 1 9.26 -25.12 17.95
CA ASN A 1 8.60 -24.12 18.82
C ASN A 1 8.98 -22.66 18.55
N GLU A 2 9.66 -22.35 17.43
CA GLU A 2 10.01 -20.98 17.02
C GLU A 2 8.94 -20.30 16.12
N LEU A 3 7.76 -20.90 15.98
CA LEU A 3 6.74 -20.53 14.99
C LEU A 3 5.78 -19.41 15.42
N LEU A 4 5.90 -18.85 16.62
CA LEU A 4 4.95 -17.87 17.17
C LEU A 4 5.64 -16.69 17.85
N SER A 5 6.71 -16.12 17.25
CA SER A 5 7.19 -14.84 17.74
C SER A 5 6.18 -13.72 17.40
N PRO A 6 5.94 -12.75 18.29
CA PRO A 6 5.03 -11.62 18.03
C PRO A 6 5.31 -10.86 16.71
N ARG A 7 6.53 -10.94 16.19
CA ARG A 7 6.96 -10.32 14.93
C ARG A 7 6.34 -10.95 13.67
N ARG A 8 5.96 -12.25 13.69
CA ARG A 8 5.26 -12.89 12.57
C ARG A 8 3.80 -12.46 12.42
N LEU A 9 3.18 -11.92 13.47
CA LEU A 9 1.79 -11.44 13.43
C LEU A 9 1.64 -10.08 12.70
N GLN A 10 2.70 -9.31 12.51
CA GLN A 10 2.68 -8.04 11.76
C GLN A 10 2.50 -8.23 10.25
N TRP A 11 2.85 -9.38 9.69
CA TRP A 11 2.72 -9.71 8.25
C TRP A 11 1.28 -9.69 7.73
N TRP A 12 0.28 -9.81 8.60
CA TRP A 12 -1.13 -9.80 8.25
C TRP A 12 -1.62 -8.41 7.82
N ASN A 13 -0.87 -7.36 8.14
CA ASN A 13 -1.20 -5.97 7.81
C ASN A 13 -0.63 -5.51 6.47
N ASP A 14 0.27 -6.29 5.86
CA ASP A 14 0.98 -5.93 4.62
C ASP A 14 0.44 -6.68 3.40
N VAL A 15 -0.86 -6.92 3.36
CA VAL A 15 -1.54 -7.54 2.22
C VAL A 15 -1.41 -6.61 1.01
N PRO A 16 -0.90 -7.07 -0.14
CA PRO A 16 -0.91 -6.29 -1.36
C PRO A 16 -2.33 -5.83 -1.72
N ASN A 17 -2.45 -4.71 -2.42
CA ASN A 17 -3.75 -4.29 -2.95
C ASN A 17 -4.16 -5.26 -4.08
N ILE A 18 -5.08 -6.17 -3.77
CA ILE A 18 -5.58 -7.19 -4.69
C ILE A 18 -6.99 -6.80 -5.12
N ILE A 19 -7.20 -6.69 -6.43
CA ILE A 19 -8.52 -6.48 -7.02
C ILE A 19 -9.27 -7.80 -6.91
N THR A 20 -10.31 -7.81 -6.09
CA THR A 20 -11.12 -8.98 -5.79
C THR A 20 -11.94 -9.43 -7.00
N ARG A 21 -12.46 -10.64 -6.94
CA ARG A 21 -13.34 -11.18 -8.00
C ARG A 21 -14.56 -10.30 -8.23
N ALA A 22 -15.15 -9.76 -7.19
CA ALA A 22 -16.28 -8.81 -7.30
C ALA A 22 -15.86 -7.51 -7.99
N GLU A 23 -14.69 -6.95 -7.65
CA GLU A 23 -14.19 -5.69 -8.21
C GLU A 23 -13.84 -5.81 -9.71
N TRP A 24 -13.29 -6.96 -10.17
CA TRP A 24 -13.06 -7.13 -11.60
C TRP A 24 -14.27 -7.63 -12.38
N GLY A 25 -15.42 -7.80 -11.72
CA GLY A 25 -16.70 -8.15 -12.35
C GLY A 25 -16.76 -9.62 -12.78
N CYS A 26 -16.36 -10.52 -11.88
CA CYS A 26 -16.49 -11.96 -12.06
C CYS A 26 -17.98 -12.38 -12.11
N ASP A 27 -18.36 -13.09 -13.13
CA ASP A 27 -19.66 -13.77 -13.17
C ASP A 27 -19.56 -15.11 -12.42
N GLU A 28 -19.89 -15.12 -11.14
CA GLU A 28 -19.81 -16.34 -10.31
C GLU A 28 -20.79 -17.43 -10.74
N ASN A 29 -21.80 -17.11 -11.56
CA ASN A 29 -22.80 -18.11 -12.02
C ASN A 29 -22.23 -19.11 -13.03
N ILE A 30 -21.17 -18.75 -13.76
CA ILE A 30 -20.54 -19.67 -14.69
C ILE A 30 -19.51 -20.60 -14.04
N ARG A 31 -19.11 -20.35 -12.80
CA ARG A 31 -18.23 -21.22 -12.04
C ARG A 31 -18.92 -22.56 -11.76
N LYS A 32 -18.27 -23.67 -12.18
CA LYS A 32 -18.90 -25.00 -12.12
C LYS A 32 -18.92 -25.63 -10.73
N ASN A 33 -18.16 -25.11 -9.77
CA ASN A 33 -18.11 -25.61 -8.38
C ASN A 33 -18.78 -24.60 -7.43
N ALA A 34 -20.10 -24.36 -7.65
CA ALA A 34 -20.89 -23.46 -6.80
C ALA A 34 -20.90 -23.87 -5.31
N ASN A 35 -20.62 -25.14 -5.00
CA ASN A 35 -20.60 -25.68 -3.64
C ASN A 35 -19.22 -25.74 -2.99
N GLY A 36 -18.25 -24.97 -3.45
CA GLY A 36 -16.98 -24.78 -2.75
C GLY A 36 -15.96 -25.91 -2.85
N SER A 37 -16.09 -26.85 -3.81
CA SER A 37 -15.10 -27.89 -4.00
C SER A 37 -13.92 -27.46 -4.91
N ALA A 38 -13.44 -26.22 -4.79
CA ALA A 38 -12.05 -25.97 -5.07
C ALA A 38 -11.26 -26.88 -4.11
N GLY A 39 -10.35 -27.72 -4.64
CA GLY A 39 -9.49 -28.49 -3.75
C GLY A 39 -8.70 -27.52 -2.86
N TYR A 40 -8.60 -27.83 -1.57
CA TYR A 40 -7.78 -27.06 -0.65
C TYR A 40 -6.59 -27.92 -0.22
N ALA A 41 -5.44 -27.27 -0.12
CA ALA A 41 -4.24 -27.89 0.43
C ALA A 41 -4.05 -27.49 1.91
N ASP A 42 -3.11 -28.10 2.59
CA ASP A 42 -2.71 -27.79 3.97
C ASP A 42 -1.50 -26.87 4.06
N LYS A 43 -0.79 -26.68 2.94
CA LYS A 43 0.43 -25.87 2.84
C LYS A 43 0.61 -25.32 1.43
N VAL A 44 1.53 -24.37 1.31
CA VAL A 44 2.16 -23.96 0.04
C VAL A 44 3.67 -24.11 0.18
N GLU A 45 4.31 -24.65 -0.83
CA GLU A 45 5.76 -24.87 -0.86
C GLU A 45 6.46 -24.07 -1.95
N LYS A 46 5.74 -23.74 -3.04
CA LYS A 46 6.36 -23.13 -4.22
C LYS A 46 5.41 -22.15 -4.91
N ILE A 47 6.00 -21.23 -5.68
CA ILE A 47 5.30 -20.28 -6.55
C ILE A 47 5.74 -20.50 -7.99
N ILE A 48 4.77 -20.68 -8.89
CA ILE A 48 5.00 -20.92 -10.31
C ILE A 48 4.50 -19.73 -11.11
N PHE A 49 5.40 -19.13 -11.88
CA PHE A 49 5.10 -17.97 -12.73
C PHE A 49 4.71 -18.41 -14.15
N HIS A 50 3.70 -17.72 -14.68
CA HIS A 50 3.11 -17.97 -15.99
C HIS A 50 2.96 -16.65 -16.78
N HIS A 51 2.75 -16.77 -18.08
CA HIS A 51 2.10 -15.75 -18.89
C HIS A 51 0.77 -16.29 -19.44
N THR A 52 -0.13 -15.38 -19.83
CA THR A 52 -1.48 -15.76 -20.26
C THR A 52 -1.63 -15.89 -21.77
N VAL A 53 -0.57 -15.57 -22.54
CA VAL A 53 -0.59 -15.53 -24.02
C VAL A 53 -1.72 -14.63 -24.55
N SER A 54 -1.91 -13.48 -23.93
CA SER A 54 -2.89 -12.46 -24.28
C SER A 54 -2.21 -11.17 -24.72
N ASN A 55 -3.00 -10.16 -25.14
CA ASN A 55 -2.46 -8.85 -25.43
C ASN A 55 -2.30 -8.05 -24.12
N ALA A 56 -1.06 -7.68 -23.78
CA ALA A 56 -0.72 -6.96 -22.57
C ALA A 56 -1.28 -5.51 -22.52
N ASN A 57 -1.70 -4.96 -23.65
CA ASN A 57 -2.26 -3.60 -23.77
C ASN A 57 -3.79 -3.56 -23.70
N THR A 58 -4.44 -4.70 -23.59
CA THR A 58 -5.90 -4.76 -23.38
C THR A 58 -6.23 -4.31 -21.95
N ASP A 59 -7.40 -3.71 -21.75
CA ASP A 59 -7.92 -3.44 -20.42
C ASP A 59 -7.80 -4.68 -19.54
N PRO A 60 -7.08 -4.60 -18.40
CA PRO A 60 -6.80 -5.78 -17.58
C PRO A 60 -8.06 -6.43 -17.00
N TYR A 61 -9.11 -5.66 -16.70
CA TYR A 61 -10.38 -6.20 -16.24
C TYR A 61 -11.06 -7.05 -17.32
N LEU A 62 -11.04 -6.59 -18.58
CA LEU A 62 -11.52 -7.36 -19.72
C LEU A 62 -10.67 -8.62 -19.94
N SER A 63 -9.35 -8.49 -19.82
CA SER A 63 -8.42 -9.63 -19.97
C SER A 63 -8.69 -10.73 -18.96
N VAL A 64 -8.83 -10.38 -17.67
CA VAL A 64 -9.13 -11.36 -16.60
C VAL A 64 -10.47 -12.06 -16.84
N ARG A 65 -11.53 -11.29 -17.20
CA ARG A 65 -12.84 -11.88 -17.54
C ARG A 65 -12.77 -12.80 -18.75
N SER A 66 -12.00 -12.44 -19.77
CA SER A 66 -11.84 -13.27 -20.97
C SER A 66 -11.12 -14.57 -20.65
N ILE A 67 -10.03 -14.53 -19.87
CA ILE A 67 -9.30 -15.73 -19.42
C ILE A 67 -10.21 -16.61 -18.56
N TYR A 68 -10.99 -16.03 -17.67
CA TYR A 68 -11.93 -16.79 -16.84
C TYR A 68 -12.95 -17.53 -17.70
N ARG A 69 -13.56 -16.87 -18.70
CA ARG A 69 -14.50 -17.48 -19.63
C ARG A 69 -13.85 -18.54 -20.50
N GLU A 70 -12.64 -18.28 -21.00
CA GLU A 70 -11.85 -19.25 -21.76
C GLU A 70 -11.64 -20.53 -20.96
N HIS A 71 -11.21 -20.44 -19.72
CA HIS A 71 -10.97 -21.59 -18.85
C HIS A 71 -12.27 -22.37 -18.53
N VAL A 72 -13.38 -21.67 -18.30
CA VAL A 72 -14.64 -22.32 -17.93
C VAL A 72 -15.37 -22.90 -19.15
N TYR A 73 -15.46 -22.18 -20.27
CA TYR A 73 -16.24 -22.60 -21.41
C TYR A 73 -15.46 -23.47 -22.39
N ASN A 74 -14.21 -23.09 -22.72
CA ASN A 74 -13.45 -23.75 -23.76
C ASN A 74 -12.57 -24.88 -23.19
N GLN A 75 -11.92 -24.65 -22.05
CA GLN A 75 -11.13 -25.68 -21.36
C GLN A 75 -11.97 -26.60 -20.46
N ASN A 76 -13.25 -26.28 -20.29
CA ASN A 76 -14.18 -26.99 -19.43
C ASN A 76 -13.72 -27.12 -17.96
N TRP A 77 -12.90 -26.16 -17.47
CA TRP A 77 -12.47 -26.12 -16.09
C TRP A 77 -13.56 -25.57 -15.16
N SER A 78 -13.42 -25.82 -13.85
CA SER A 78 -14.40 -25.38 -12.87
C SER A 78 -14.33 -23.87 -12.57
N ASP A 79 -13.18 -23.27 -12.81
CA ASP A 79 -12.90 -21.86 -12.51
C ASP A 79 -11.64 -21.43 -13.29
N ILE A 80 -11.25 -20.15 -13.15
CA ILE A 80 -9.97 -19.67 -13.64
C ILE A 80 -8.83 -20.51 -13.01
N GLY A 81 -7.82 -20.88 -13.80
CA GLY A 81 -6.76 -21.80 -13.36
C GLY A 81 -5.73 -21.18 -12.43
N TYR A 82 -5.45 -19.89 -12.61
CA TYR A 82 -4.43 -19.17 -11.84
C TYR A 82 -4.96 -18.70 -10.47
N ASN A 83 -4.10 -18.75 -9.45
CA ASN A 83 -4.46 -18.20 -8.14
C ASN A 83 -4.49 -16.67 -8.17
N PHE A 84 -3.56 -16.05 -8.89
CA PHE A 84 -3.48 -14.61 -9.07
C PHE A 84 -3.07 -14.25 -10.50
N LEU A 85 -3.49 -13.06 -10.97
CA LEU A 85 -3.06 -12.50 -12.24
C LEU A 85 -2.47 -11.09 -12.01
N ILE A 86 -1.52 -10.69 -12.84
CA ILE A 86 -0.84 -9.40 -12.73
C ILE A 86 -0.87 -8.74 -14.11
N SER A 87 -1.39 -7.50 -14.16
CA SER A 87 -1.37 -6.69 -15.37
C SER A 87 -0.03 -6.00 -15.58
N ASN A 88 0.22 -5.54 -16.79
CA ASN A 88 1.48 -4.90 -17.14
C ASN A 88 1.71 -3.56 -16.39
N ASP A 89 0.66 -2.93 -15.91
CA ASP A 89 0.74 -1.73 -15.04
C ASP A 89 0.89 -2.04 -13.54
N GLY A 90 1.02 -3.33 -13.17
CA GLY A 90 1.31 -3.78 -11.81
C GLY A 90 0.09 -4.03 -10.93
N ARG A 91 -1.14 -3.96 -11.46
CA ARG A 91 -2.34 -4.34 -10.70
C ARG A 91 -2.38 -5.85 -10.50
N ILE A 92 -2.75 -6.29 -9.28
CA ILE A 92 -2.89 -7.68 -8.90
C ILE A 92 -4.37 -8.02 -8.84
N PHE A 93 -4.76 -9.11 -9.47
CA PHE A 93 -6.14 -9.61 -9.50
C PHE A 93 -6.22 -10.93 -8.78
N GLU A 94 -7.24 -11.10 -7.96
CA GLU A 94 -7.64 -12.40 -7.46
C GLU A 94 -8.10 -13.27 -8.63
N GLY A 95 -7.54 -14.46 -8.75
CA GLY A 95 -7.91 -15.43 -9.77
C GLY A 95 -8.92 -16.43 -9.24
N ARG A 96 -8.45 -17.66 -8.92
CA ARG A 96 -9.30 -18.75 -8.48
C ARG A 96 -9.97 -18.48 -7.14
N TRP A 97 -11.28 -18.73 -7.08
CA TRP A 97 -12.08 -18.52 -5.89
C TRP A 97 -11.61 -19.39 -4.70
N SER A 98 -11.36 -18.73 -3.58
CA SER A 98 -10.86 -19.37 -2.36
C SER A 98 -11.96 -19.81 -1.38
N GLY A 99 -13.21 -19.53 -1.68
CA GLY A 99 -14.33 -19.82 -0.76
C GLY A 99 -14.56 -18.74 0.29
N TRP A 100 -13.96 -17.56 0.10
CA TRP A 100 -14.00 -16.45 1.04
C TRP A 100 -14.89 -15.31 0.52
N ASP A 101 -15.61 -14.64 1.41
CA ASP A 101 -16.54 -13.54 1.10
C ASP A 101 -15.91 -12.13 1.12
N HIS A 102 -14.57 -12.06 1.16
CA HIS A 102 -13.79 -10.81 1.11
C HIS A 102 -13.98 -9.82 2.26
N THR A 103 -14.49 -10.27 3.41
CA THR A 103 -14.59 -9.40 4.60
C THR A 103 -13.24 -9.04 5.20
N MET A 104 -12.17 -9.75 4.81
CA MET A 104 -10.77 -9.48 5.22
C MET A 104 -9.79 -9.81 4.08
N ASP A 105 -9.12 -8.82 3.52
CA ASP A 105 -8.14 -8.94 2.42
C ASP A 105 -7.00 -9.95 2.70
N ALA A 106 -6.69 -10.17 3.98
CA ALA A 106 -5.60 -11.07 4.41
C ALA A 106 -5.79 -12.54 4.02
N PHE A 107 -6.99 -12.94 3.59
CA PHE A 107 -7.30 -14.32 3.24
C PHE A 107 -7.50 -14.57 1.75
N ILE A 108 -7.32 -13.58 0.89
CA ILE A 108 -7.45 -13.76 -0.56
C ILE A 108 -6.51 -14.87 -1.05
N GLY A 109 -7.07 -15.85 -1.76
CA GLY A 109 -6.37 -17.07 -2.20
C GLY A 109 -6.26 -18.18 -1.15
N ASP A 110 -6.76 -17.95 0.08
CA ASP A 110 -6.79 -18.93 1.17
C ASP A 110 -8.16 -18.92 1.85
N THR A 111 -8.55 -20.01 2.53
CA THR A 111 -9.77 -20.02 3.36
C THR A 111 -9.55 -19.30 4.70
N GLN A 112 -10.64 -19.01 5.43
CA GLN A 112 -10.59 -18.52 6.82
C GLN A 112 -9.76 -19.41 7.74
N THR A 113 -9.77 -20.70 7.50
CA THR A 113 -9.00 -21.69 8.26
C THR A 113 -7.58 -21.83 7.74
N ARG A 114 -7.10 -20.89 6.90
CA ARG A 114 -5.75 -20.84 6.34
C ARG A 114 -5.40 -22.01 5.41
N ARG A 115 -6.35 -22.52 4.69
CA ARG A 115 -6.09 -23.54 3.67
C ARG A 115 -5.97 -22.86 2.30
N PRO A 116 -4.84 -23.01 1.57
CA PRO A 116 -4.67 -22.41 0.26
C PRO A 116 -5.55 -23.14 -0.76
N VAL A 117 -6.17 -22.37 -1.67
CA VAL A 117 -6.93 -22.93 -2.77
C VAL A 117 -5.96 -23.52 -3.81
N VAL A 118 -6.22 -24.75 -4.22
CA VAL A 118 -5.44 -25.44 -5.25
C VAL A 118 -5.83 -24.90 -6.63
N GLY A 119 -4.87 -24.39 -7.38
CA GLY A 119 -5.06 -23.88 -8.73
C GLY A 119 -5.26 -24.98 -9.77
N ALA A 120 -5.34 -24.58 -11.05
CA ALA A 120 -5.34 -25.47 -12.22
C ALA A 120 -4.41 -24.87 -13.29
N HIS A 121 -3.15 -24.61 -12.94
CA HIS A 121 -2.20 -23.85 -13.74
C HIS A 121 -0.95 -24.65 -14.18
N ALA A 122 -0.66 -25.76 -13.49
CA ALA A 122 0.50 -26.60 -13.79
C ALA A 122 0.14 -28.08 -13.59
N PHE A 123 0.02 -28.83 -14.68
CA PHE A 123 -0.37 -30.24 -14.65
C PHE A 123 0.50 -31.06 -13.68
N ASN A 124 -0.12 -31.83 -12.79
CA ASN A 124 0.49 -32.57 -11.69
C ASN A 124 1.25 -31.75 -10.64
N HIS A 125 1.31 -30.41 -10.76
CA HIS A 125 2.04 -29.52 -9.83
C HIS A 125 1.14 -28.45 -9.21
N ASN A 126 -0.18 -28.58 -9.27
CA ASN A 126 -1.12 -27.60 -8.70
C ASN A 126 -1.17 -27.64 -7.16
N THR A 127 -1.13 -28.84 -6.57
CA THR A 127 -1.17 -29.01 -5.11
C THR A 127 0.12 -28.50 -4.48
N TYR A 128 0.02 -27.73 -3.40
CA TYR A 128 1.13 -27.05 -2.70
C TYR A 128 1.85 -25.97 -3.51
N THR A 129 1.24 -25.47 -4.60
CA THR A 129 1.80 -24.36 -5.37
C THR A 129 0.80 -23.22 -5.55
N ILE A 130 1.31 -22.03 -5.74
CA ILE A 130 0.55 -20.84 -6.14
C ILE A 130 0.95 -20.48 -7.56
N GLY A 131 -0.03 -20.43 -8.47
CA GLY A 131 0.15 -19.96 -9.83
C GLY A 131 -0.09 -18.46 -9.96
N ILE A 132 0.92 -17.72 -10.39
CA ILE A 132 0.85 -16.29 -10.68
C ILE A 132 1.04 -16.09 -12.18
N ALA A 133 0.03 -15.57 -12.87
CA ALA A 133 0.08 -15.36 -14.32
C ALA A 133 0.14 -13.86 -14.66
N PHE A 134 1.04 -13.50 -15.55
CA PHE A 134 1.14 -12.15 -16.09
C PHE A 134 0.25 -12.01 -17.32
N LEU A 135 -0.59 -10.99 -17.36
CA LEU A 135 -1.43 -10.67 -18.51
C LEU A 135 -0.57 -10.19 -19.66
N GLY A 136 -0.45 -11.01 -20.67
CA GLY A 136 0.37 -10.72 -21.86
C GLY A 136 1.04 -11.95 -22.46
N THR A 137 1.77 -11.73 -23.55
CA THR A 137 2.63 -12.71 -24.22
C THR A 137 4.07 -12.27 -24.06
N PHE A 138 4.86 -13.07 -23.33
CA PHE A 138 6.24 -12.75 -22.98
C PHE A 138 7.25 -13.76 -23.56
N THR A 139 6.90 -14.35 -24.71
CA THR A 139 7.79 -15.28 -25.41
C THR A 139 9.11 -14.59 -25.80
N ASP A 140 9.03 -13.34 -26.33
CA ASP A 140 10.13 -12.56 -26.86
C ASP A 140 10.32 -11.21 -26.16
N SER A 141 9.58 -10.95 -25.09
CA SER A 141 9.62 -9.72 -24.31
C SER A 141 9.58 -9.99 -22.82
N THR A 142 9.86 -8.97 -21.99
CA THR A 142 9.75 -9.05 -20.53
C THR A 142 8.51 -8.32 -20.06
N PRO A 143 7.87 -8.74 -18.96
CA PRO A 143 6.89 -7.91 -18.28
C PRO A 143 7.50 -6.56 -17.86
N SER A 144 6.66 -5.55 -17.71
CA SER A 144 7.07 -4.23 -17.22
C SER A 144 7.75 -4.29 -15.84
N VAL A 145 8.46 -3.25 -15.47
CA VAL A 145 9.03 -3.11 -14.12
C VAL A 145 7.91 -3.12 -13.07
N ALA A 146 6.78 -2.44 -13.35
CA ALA A 146 5.63 -2.41 -12.45
C ALA A 146 5.07 -3.81 -12.19
N ALA A 147 4.87 -4.61 -13.24
CA ALA A 147 4.37 -5.99 -13.12
C ALA A 147 5.36 -6.90 -12.35
N ARG A 148 6.65 -6.78 -12.61
CA ARG A 148 7.69 -7.56 -11.90
C ARG A 148 7.78 -7.19 -10.42
N ASN A 149 7.67 -5.91 -10.09
CA ASN A 149 7.63 -5.44 -8.71
C ASN A 149 6.37 -5.98 -8.01
N ALA A 150 5.20 -5.87 -8.63
CA ALA A 150 3.95 -6.42 -8.10
C ALA A 150 4.06 -7.93 -7.81
N ALA A 151 4.69 -8.69 -8.71
CA ALA A 151 4.95 -10.13 -8.50
C ALA A 151 5.86 -10.38 -7.31
N GLY A 152 6.94 -9.61 -7.18
CA GLY A 152 7.86 -9.71 -6.05
C GLY A 152 7.16 -9.46 -4.71
N HIS A 153 6.27 -8.50 -4.65
CA HIS A 153 5.49 -8.17 -3.46
C HIS A 153 4.44 -9.23 -3.12
N LEU A 154 3.65 -9.66 -4.10
CA LEU A 154 2.67 -10.74 -3.92
C LEU A 154 3.35 -12.04 -3.46
N ALA A 155 4.46 -12.39 -4.10
CA ALA A 155 5.24 -13.56 -3.76
C ALA A 155 5.89 -13.45 -2.39
N ALA A 156 6.39 -12.27 -1.98
CA ALA A 156 6.91 -12.02 -0.64
C ALA A 156 5.83 -12.22 0.43
N TRP A 157 4.63 -11.66 0.23
CA TRP A 157 3.51 -11.82 1.14
C TRP A 157 3.10 -13.29 1.31
N LYS A 158 2.92 -14.03 0.21
CA LYS A 158 2.59 -15.46 0.28
C LYS A 158 3.74 -16.30 0.86
N SER A 159 4.99 -15.93 0.57
CA SER A 159 6.17 -16.60 1.13
C SER A 159 6.26 -16.44 2.64
N ALA A 160 6.04 -15.24 3.14
CA ALA A 160 6.00 -14.99 4.58
C ALA A 160 4.88 -15.77 5.27
N ARG A 161 3.70 -15.83 4.64
CA ARG A 161 2.54 -16.59 5.15
C ARG A 161 2.82 -18.09 5.27
N TRP A 162 3.49 -18.66 4.27
CA TRP A 162 3.68 -20.11 4.14
C TRP A 162 5.09 -20.59 4.51
N GLY A 163 5.99 -19.70 4.89
CA GLY A 163 7.38 -20.03 5.23
C GLY A 163 8.19 -20.48 4.01
N ILE A 164 7.92 -19.89 2.84
CA ILE A 164 8.67 -20.17 1.61
C ILE A 164 9.90 -19.26 1.58
N ASP A 165 11.10 -19.85 1.43
CA ASP A 165 12.32 -19.08 1.15
C ASP A 165 12.39 -18.79 -0.37
N PRO A 166 12.29 -17.51 -0.82
CA PRO A 166 12.35 -17.18 -2.25
C PRO A 166 13.65 -17.59 -2.93
N LEU A 167 14.76 -17.61 -2.19
CA LEU A 167 16.09 -17.91 -2.73
C LEU A 167 16.42 -19.40 -2.77
N LYS A 168 15.60 -20.27 -2.18
CA LYS A 168 15.86 -21.70 -2.15
C LYS A 168 15.65 -22.32 -3.53
N MET A 169 16.74 -22.90 -4.09
CA MET A 169 16.80 -23.40 -5.45
C MET A 169 16.57 -24.91 -5.57
N ASP A 170 16.81 -25.65 -4.52
CA ASP A 170 16.96 -27.11 -4.51
C ASP A 170 16.03 -27.82 -3.52
N LYS A 171 14.83 -27.24 -3.26
CA LYS A 171 13.89 -27.86 -2.34
C LYS A 171 13.12 -28.99 -3.02
N PRO A 172 13.15 -30.23 -2.48
CA PRO A 172 12.31 -31.32 -2.97
C PRO A 172 10.83 -30.99 -2.87
N TYR A 173 10.07 -31.48 -3.83
CA TYR A 173 8.62 -31.34 -3.92
C TYR A 173 7.96 -32.71 -4.08
N SER A 174 6.94 -32.95 -3.27
CA SER A 174 6.12 -34.17 -3.33
C SER A 174 4.67 -33.82 -2.98
N ASN A 175 3.73 -34.32 -3.78
CA ASN A 175 2.31 -34.01 -3.62
C ASN A 175 1.37 -35.21 -3.77
N GLY A 176 1.92 -36.43 -3.66
CA GLY A 176 1.19 -37.69 -3.89
C GLY A 176 1.17 -38.17 -5.35
N VAL A 177 1.37 -37.28 -6.33
CA VAL A 177 1.50 -37.59 -7.76
C VAL A 177 2.95 -37.46 -8.22
N VAL A 178 3.57 -36.35 -7.87
CA VAL A 178 5.01 -36.11 -8.08
C VAL A 178 5.75 -36.48 -6.82
N ASN A 179 6.87 -37.19 -6.95
CA ASN A 179 7.65 -37.67 -5.82
C ASN A 179 9.08 -37.14 -5.90
N ASN A 180 9.52 -36.44 -4.87
CA ASN A 180 10.89 -35.96 -4.66
C ASN A 180 11.52 -35.22 -5.85
N ARG A 181 10.73 -34.46 -6.61
CA ARG A 181 11.23 -33.64 -7.71
C ARG A 181 11.86 -32.36 -7.17
N VAL A 182 13.10 -32.10 -7.54
CA VAL A 182 13.84 -30.91 -7.08
C VAL A 182 13.73 -29.79 -8.11
N PHE A 183 13.27 -28.63 -7.65
CA PHE A 183 13.24 -27.39 -8.43
C PHE A 183 13.12 -26.16 -7.50
N PRO A 184 13.42 -24.93 -8.00
CA PRO A 184 13.39 -23.72 -7.17
C PRO A 184 12.03 -23.46 -6.53
N ASN A 185 12.01 -22.83 -5.35
CA ASN A 185 10.76 -22.42 -4.71
C ASN A 185 9.97 -21.41 -5.55
N PHE A 186 10.66 -20.55 -6.29
CA PHE A 186 10.07 -19.69 -7.33
C PHE A 186 10.59 -20.14 -8.69
N CYS A 187 9.70 -20.56 -9.57
CA CYS A 187 10.08 -21.13 -10.86
C CYS A 187 9.11 -20.69 -11.97
N GLY A 188 9.51 -20.85 -13.21
CA GLY A 188 8.61 -20.74 -14.35
C GLY A 188 7.85 -22.04 -14.61
N HIS A 189 6.73 -21.95 -15.33
CA HIS A 189 5.95 -23.14 -15.71
C HIS A 189 6.81 -24.21 -16.43
N ARG A 190 7.75 -23.78 -17.23
CA ARG A 190 8.69 -24.67 -17.96
C ARG A 190 9.59 -25.52 -17.06
N ASP A 191 9.82 -25.09 -15.82
CA ASP A 191 10.67 -25.84 -14.89
C ASP A 191 9.95 -27.11 -14.37
N VAL A 192 8.63 -27.16 -14.50
CA VAL A 192 7.78 -28.25 -14.02
C VAL A 192 7.01 -28.98 -15.15
N PHE A 193 6.87 -28.36 -16.31
CA PHE A 193 6.13 -28.90 -17.46
C PHE A 193 6.83 -28.57 -18.79
N GLN A 194 6.66 -29.39 -19.81
CA GLN A 194 7.21 -29.12 -21.14
C GLN A 194 6.37 -28.05 -21.85
N THR A 195 6.78 -26.80 -21.74
CA THR A 195 6.10 -25.63 -22.30
C THR A 195 7.08 -24.49 -22.54
N THR A 196 6.73 -23.55 -23.42
CA THR A 196 7.47 -22.29 -23.59
C THR A 196 7.14 -21.25 -22.54
N CYS A 197 6.04 -21.43 -21.78
CA CYS A 197 5.61 -20.52 -20.70
C CYS A 197 6.66 -20.47 -19.57
N PRO A 198 6.99 -19.31 -19.02
CA PRO A 198 6.45 -17.98 -19.26
C PRO A 198 7.15 -17.17 -20.37
N GLY A 199 7.99 -17.79 -21.20
CA GLY A 199 8.83 -17.15 -22.21
C GLY A 199 10.29 -17.04 -21.75
N ASN A 200 11.26 -17.03 -22.70
CA ASN A 200 12.69 -16.97 -22.36
C ASN A 200 13.08 -15.66 -21.64
N PRO A 201 12.72 -14.47 -22.18
CA PRO A 201 13.05 -13.21 -21.52
C PRO A 201 12.42 -13.10 -20.14
N PHE A 202 11.17 -13.55 -19.96
CA PHE A 202 10.52 -13.52 -18.65
C PHE A 202 11.22 -14.49 -17.68
N ASN A 203 11.50 -15.72 -18.12
CA ASN A 203 12.12 -16.72 -17.24
C ASN A 203 13.47 -16.26 -16.71
N SER A 204 14.24 -15.48 -17.50
CA SER A 204 15.51 -14.89 -17.08
C SER A 204 15.34 -13.83 -15.97
N TRP A 205 14.13 -13.30 -15.75
CA TRP A 205 13.83 -12.35 -14.70
C TRP A 205 13.34 -12.97 -13.38
N ILE A 206 13.00 -14.26 -13.37
CA ILE A 206 12.58 -14.93 -12.12
C ILE A 206 13.63 -14.82 -11.01
N PRO A 207 14.95 -14.91 -11.26
CA PRO A 207 15.97 -14.61 -10.25
C PRO A 207 15.83 -13.22 -9.63
N GLY A 208 15.49 -12.19 -10.44
CA GLY A 208 15.23 -10.85 -9.96
C GLY A 208 13.98 -10.78 -9.06
N ILE A 209 12.91 -11.50 -9.40
CA ILE A 209 11.71 -11.60 -8.56
C ILE A 209 12.04 -12.29 -7.23
N ARG A 210 12.83 -13.36 -7.24
CA ARG A 210 13.31 -14.05 -6.03
C ARG A 210 14.05 -13.09 -5.10
N GLN A 211 15.02 -12.36 -5.65
CA GLN A 211 15.84 -11.42 -4.88
C GLN A 211 14.98 -10.27 -4.34
N HIS A 212 14.09 -9.72 -5.15
CA HIS A 212 13.17 -8.67 -4.72
C HIS A 212 12.27 -9.13 -3.57
N SER A 213 11.67 -10.31 -3.68
CA SER A 213 10.86 -10.91 -2.60
C SER A 213 11.68 -11.16 -1.33
N ALA A 214 12.91 -11.69 -1.47
CA ALA A 214 13.81 -11.91 -0.33
C ALA A 214 14.19 -10.59 0.35
N ASN A 215 14.47 -9.56 -0.43
CA ASN A 215 14.78 -8.22 0.10
C ASN A 215 13.60 -7.64 0.89
N ILE A 216 12.37 -7.78 0.39
CA ILE A 216 11.16 -7.38 1.11
C ILE A 216 11.05 -8.15 2.43
N ILE A 217 11.21 -9.47 2.41
CA ILE A 217 11.14 -10.32 3.60
C ILE A 217 12.24 -9.94 4.60
N ASN A 218 13.47 -9.73 4.14
CA ASN A 218 14.59 -9.37 4.98
C ASN A 218 14.48 -7.94 5.53
N ALA A 219 14.05 -6.98 4.73
CA ALA A 219 13.82 -5.60 5.18
C ALA A 219 12.80 -5.56 6.32
N GLN A 220 11.78 -6.39 6.26
CA GLN A 220 10.78 -6.50 7.32
C GLN A 220 11.31 -7.28 8.56
N ASN A 221 12.25 -8.21 8.38
CA ASN A 221 12.87 -8.92 9.49
C ASN A 221 13.94 -8.11 10.22
N THR A 222 14.63 -7.20 9.53
CA THR A 222 15.73 -6.39 10.09
C THR A 222 15.29 -5.00 10.51
N TYR A 223 14.25 -4.42 9.87
CA TYR A 223 13.76 -3.10 10.21
C TYR A 223 12.40 -2.83 9.54
N SER A 224 11.33 -2.81 10.31
CA SER A 224 10.02 -2.41 9.78
C SER A 224 9.87 -0.89 9.84
N PHE A 225 10.34 -0.17 8.82
CA PHE A 225 9.84 1.18 8.58
C PHE A 225 8.35 1.05 8.26
N GLN A 226 7.50 1.43 9.20
CA GLN A 226 6.03 1.46 9.03
C GLN A 226 5.67 2.90 8.66
N PRO A 227 5.62 3.27 7.37
CA PRO A 227 5.39 4.65 6.98
C PRO A 227 4.09 5.18 7.57
N GLY A 228 4.16 6.33 8.21
CA GLY A 228 3.00 7.01 8.77
C GLY A 228 2.56 8.17 7.89
N THR A 229 3.47 9.08 7.58
CA THR A 229 3.15 10.28 6.81
C THR A 229 4.35 10.79 6.03
N ILE A 230 4.09 11.51 4.93
CA ILE A 230 5.09 12.17 4.10
C ILE A 230 4.80 13.68 4.01
N GLU A 231 5.83 14.50 4.04
CA GLU A 231 5.76 15.93 3.80
C GLU A 231 6.82 16.38 2.82
N ARG A 232 6.49 17.32 1.94
CA ARG A 232 7.45 17.97 1.05
C ARG A 232 8.12 19.17 1.72
N THR A 233 9.36 19.43 1.33
CA THR A 233 10.05 20.68 1.68
C THR A 233 9.37 21.89 1.04
N ASN A 234 9.57 23.07 1.60
CA ASN A 234 8.91 24.30 1.16
C ASN A 234 9.25 24.70 -0.29
N ASN A 235 10.36 24.21 -0.83
CA ASN A 235 10.79 24.49 -2.21
C ASN A 235 10.56 23.30 -3.17
N ASP A 236 9.87 22.26 -2.72
CA ASP A 236 9.56 21.03 -3.48
C ASP A 236 10.77 20.23 -3.97
N GLN A 237 11.98 20.50 -3.45
CA GLN A 237 13.21 19.82 -3.84
C GLN A 237 13.54 18.61 -2.95
N GLY A 238 12.62 18.19 -2.11
CA GLY A 238 12.79 17.04 -1.25
C GLY A 238 11.53 16.71 -0.47
N TYR A 239 11.58 15.60 0.24
CA TYR A 239 10.52 15.16 1.13
C TYR A 239 11.08 14.35 2.30
N SER A 240 10.36 14.34 3.39
CA SER A 240 10.61 13.47 4.53
C SER A 240 9.38 12.64 4.85
N ALA A 241 9.61 11.44 5.38
CA ALA A 241 8.56 10.59 5.92
C ALA A 241 8.92 10.13 7.33
N VAL A 242 7.93 10.08 8.21
CA VAL A 242 8.06 9.50 9.56
C VAL A 242 7.45 8.11 9.57
N ASP A 243 8.07 7.17 10.28
CA ASP A 243 7.49 5.85 10.52
C ASP A 243 6.75 5.77 11.87
N SER A 244 6.03 4.68 12.07
CA SER A 244 5.30 4.44 13.32
C SER A 244 6.20 4.31 14.56
N ASN A 245 7.51 4.13 14.38
CA ASN A 245 8.50 4.05 15.45
C ASN A 245 9.21 5.39 15.71
N GLY A 246 8.84 6.44 14.96
CA GLY A 246 9.37 7.78 15.09
C GLY A 246 10.66 8.06 14.32
N HIS A 247 11.10 7.14 13.45
CA HIS A 247 12.25 7.41 12.59
C HIS A 247 11.84 8.34 11.46
N LEU A 248 12.65 9.37 11.22
CA LEU A 248 12.47 10.30 10.11
C LEU A 248 13.45 9.97 8.98
N LYS A 249 12.94 9.73 7.80
CA LYS A 249 13.72 9.55 6.56
C LYS A 249 13.52 10.72 5.64
N SER A 250 14.63 11.26 5.13
CA SER A 250 14.63 12.48 4.32
C SER A 250 15.38 12.27 3.02
N ASN A 251 14.80 12.70 1.90
CA ASN A 251 15.32 12.59 0.56
C ASN A 251 15.38 13.96 -0.12
N GLY A 252 16.31 14.10 -1.09
CA GLY A 252 16.58 15.38 -1.71
C GLY A 252 17.12 16.39 -0.71
N ASN A 253 16.78 17.66 -0.86
CA ASN A 253 17.26 18.70 0.07
C ASN A 253 16.66 18.61 1.49
N ALA A 254 15.62 17.77 1.70
CA ALA A 254 15.10 17.47 3.03
C ALA A 254 16.19 16.86 3.94
N ALA A 255 17.18 16.16 3.38
CA ALA A 255 18.29 15.60 4.15
C ALA A 255 19.12 16.69 4.87
N ASN A 256 19.17 17.90 4.33
CA ASN A 256 19.88 19.03 4.93
C ASN A 256 19.10 19.66 6.11
N SER A 257 17.83 19.32 6.27
CA SER A 257 16.95 19.80 7.35
C SER A 257 16.68 18.73 8.39
N TYR A 258 17.47 17.65 8.43
CA TYR A 258 17.36 16.64 9.48
C TYR A 258 17.95 17.15 10.79
N HIS A 259 17.14 17.16 11.85
CA HIS A 259 17.49 17.65 13.19
C HIS A 259 17.28 16.60 14.28
N GLY A 260 17.18 15.33 13.90
CA GLY A 260 16.88 14.22 14.78
C GLY A 260 15.46 13.66 14.58
N ASP A 261 15.14 12.62 15.30
CA ASP A 261 13.83 11.96 15.23
C ASP A 261 13.38 11.43 16.60
N ALA A 262 12.18 10.86 16.62
CA ALA A 262 11.55 10.38 17.83
C ALA A 262 11.84 8.90 18.15
N SER A 263 12.75 8.25 17.42
CA SER A 263 13.03 6.81 17.54
C SER A 263 13.54 6.37 18.92
N THR A 264 14.12 7.29 19.68
CA THR A 264 14.65 7.03 21.03
C THR A 264 13.61 7.17 22.15
N ILE A 265 12.37 7.61 21.83
CA ILE A 265 11.42 8.05 22.87
C ILE A 265 10.70 6.87 23.54
N SER A 266 10.32 5.85 22.82
CA SER A 266 9.78 4.60 23.38
C SER A 266 9.36 3.62 22.26
N THR A 267 9.54 2.33 22.48
CA THR A 267 9.09 1.25 21.58
C THR A 267 7.58 0.91 21.68
N VAL A 268 6.88 1.51 22.65
CA VAL A 268 5.45 1.21 22.93
C VAL A 268 4.50 2.22 22.27
N VAL A 269 5.01 3.34 21.80
CA VAL A 269 4.23 4.47 21.27
C VAL A 269 4.29 4.48 19.75
N LYS A 270 3.15 4.61 19.07
CA LYS A 270 3.08 4.78 17.61
C LYS A 270 3.12 6.26 17.25
N PHE A 271 4.00 6.64 16.34
CA PHE A 271 4.02 7.97 15.74
C PHE A 271 3.09 7.99 14.53
N THR A 272 2.29 9.03 14.41
CA THR A 272 1.14 9.07 13.49
C THR A 272 1.21 10.18 12.46
N ASP A 273 1.89 11.28 12.77
CA ASP A 273 2.00 12.41 11.84
C ASP A 273 3.23 13.27 12.14
N PHE A 274 3.69 14.03 11.14
CA PHE A 274 4.68 15.08 11.33
C PHE A 274 4.41 16.26 10.40
N LYS A 275 4.86 17.46 10.81
CA LYS A 275 4.71 18.67 10.02
C LYS A 275 5.95 19.55 10.14
N TYR A 276 6.44 20.05 8.99
CA TYR A 276 7.43 21.11 9.01
C TYR A 276 6.84 22.40 9.57
N ASN A 277 7.70 23.19 10.23
CA ASN A 277 7.39 24.57 10.51
C ASN A 277 7.45 25.42 9.23
N LYS A 278 6.97 26.64 9.30
CA LYS A 278 6.87 27.55 8.13
C LYS A 278 8.22 27.87 7.48
N SER A 279 9.30 27.89 8.24
CA SER A 279 10.65 28.11 7.71
C SER A 279 11.23 26.87 7.01
N GLY A 280 10.70 25.67 7.32
CA GLY A 280 11.26 24.41 6.85
C GLY A 280 12.55 23.97 7.58
N SER A 281 12.97 24.76 8.62
CA SER A 281 14.18 24.48 9.40
C SER A 281 13.92 23.76 10.71
N GLY A 282 12.68 23.32 10.93
CA GLY A 282 12.28 22.50 12.06
C GLY A 282 10.94 21.83 11.80
N TYR A 283 10.57 20.89 12.66
CA TYR A 283 9.35 20.09 12.53
C TYR A 283 8.87 19.54 13.87
N TRP A 284 7.61 19.18 13.89
CA TRP A 284 6.97 18.45 14.99
C TRP A 284 6.63 17.03 14.53
N ILE A 285 6.83 16.06 15.44
CA ILE A 285 6.40 14.68 15.27
C ILE A 285 5.41 14.37 16.39
N ILE A 286 4.22 13.86 16.03
CA ILE A 286 3.20 13.48 17.00
C ILE A 286 3.08 11.97 17.16
N ALA A 287 2.89 11.53 18.42
CA ALA A 287 2.56 10.16 18.76
C ALA A 287 1.07 9.97 19.02
N SER A 288 0.61 8.75 18.87
CA SER A 288 -0.77 8.33 19.15
C SER A 288 -1.24 8.62 20.58
N THR A 289 -0.30 8.80 21.51
CA THR A 289 -0.57 9.16 22.91
C THR A 289 -0.75 10.66 23.13
N GLY A 290 -0.54 11.51 22.10
CA GLY A 290 -0.56 12.96 22.23
C GLY A 290 0.79 13.59 22.59
N TYR A 291 1.85 12.78 22.69
CA TYR A 291 3.21 13.30 22.80
C TYR A 291 3.58 14.06 21.52
N VAL A 292 4.23 15.21 21.67
CA VAL A 292 4.76 16.02 20.55
C VAL A 292 6.26 16.21 20.76
N GLY A 293 7.06 15.66 19.86
CA GLY A 293 8.49 15.97 19.73
C GLY A 293 8.69 17.17 18.83
N ASN A 294 9.57 18.09 19.21
CA ASN A 294 9.96 19.25 18.44
C ASN A 294 11.43 19.23 18.11
N TYR A 295 11.78 19.50 16.85
CA TYR A 295 13.14 19.37 16.31
C TYR A 295 13.53 20.61 15.50
N GLY A 296 14.83 20.90 15.49
CA GLY A 296 15.36 22.09 14.81
C GLY A 296 14.78 23.38 15.40
N SER A 297 14.30 24.28 14.55
CA SER A 297 13.71 25.57 14.96
C SER A 297 12.22 25.48 15.35
N ALA A 298 11.65 24.29 15.49
CA ALA A 298 10.27 24.14 15.94
C ALA A 298 10.15 24.31 17.47
N ASN A 299 9.29 25.23 17.92
CA ASN A 299 9.07 25.49 19.34
C ASN A 299 8.11 24.47 19.96
N ASN A 300 8.30 24.20 21.24
CA ASN A 300 7.37 23.39 22.02
C ASN A 300 6.24 24.28 22.57
N TYR A 301 4.99 23.98 22.21
CA TYR A 301 3.81 24.67 22.68
C TYR A 301 2.98 23.83 23.67
N GLY A 302 3.42 22.63 23.99
CA GLY A 302 2.77 21.69 24.88
C GLY A 302 2.40 20.37 24.20
N ARG A 303 1.87 19.46 24.97
CA ARG A 303 1.50 18.10 24.53
C ARG A 303 0.29 17.60 25.30
N SER A 304 -0.31 16.55 24.83
CA SER A 304 -1.36 15.82 25.51
C SER A 304 -0.87 14.49 26.06
N ASP A 305 -1.78 13.69 26.54
CA ASP A 305 -1.59 12.32 26.98
C ASP A 305 -2.72 11.42 26.44
N SER A 306 -2.56 10.11 26.64
CA SER A 306 -3.49 9.10 26.11
C SER A 306 -4.89 9.13 26.72
N SER A 307 -5.12 9.87 27.81
CA SER A 307 -6.46 10.02 28.43
C SER A 307 -7.44 10.78 27.51
N GLN A 308 -6.92 11.54 26.54
CA GLN A 308 -7.72 12.30 25.57
C GLN A 308 -8.11 11.48 24.33
N GLY A 309 -7.54 10.30 24.13
CA GLY A 309 -7.81 9.39 23.02
C GLY A 309 -6.57 9.09 22.17
N TYR A 310 -6.79 8.43 21.03
CA TYR A 310 -5.75 8.09 20.07
C TYR A 310 -5.56 9.26 19.07
N PHE A 311 -4.37 9.88 19.08
CA PHE A 311 -4.06 11.01 18.22
C PHE A 311 -3.62 10.56 16.82
N VAL A 312 -4.13 11.25 15.79
CA VAL A 312 -3.92 10.90 14.36
C VAL A 312 -3.32 12.02 13.53
N GLY A 313 -3.28 13.25 14.04
CA GLY A 313 -2.75 14.37 13.25
C GLY A 313 -2.39 15.60 14.06
N ILE A 314 -1.42 16.35 13.52
CA ILE A 314 -0.99 17.66 13.99
C ILE A 314 -1.11 18.70 12.87
N ALA A 315 -1.64 19.88 13.17
CA ALA A 315 -1.74 20.99 12.24
C ALA A 315 -1.22 22.28 12.87
N PRO A 316 -0.03 22.79 12.46
CA PRO A 316 0.50 24.05 12.93
C PRO A 316 -0.43 25.22 12.58
N THR A 317 -0.53 26.21 13.45
CA THR A 317 -1.25 27.46 13.15
C THR A 317 -0.53 28.24 12.03
N PRO A 318 -1.24 29.12 11.29
CA PRO A 318 -0.61 29.95 10.24
C PRO A 318 0.58 30.82 10.71
N SER A 319 0.58 31.21 11.99
CA SER A 319 1.68 31.94 12.62
C SER A 319 2.89 31.07 12.97
N ASN A 320 2.72 29.73 13.04
CA ASN A 320 3.64 28.76 13.63
C ASN A 320 3.91 28.95 15.15
N ASN A 321 3.07 29.70 15.84
CA ASN A 321 3.17 29.91 17.29
C ASN A 321 2.23 28.98 18.07
N GLY A 322 1.72 27.93 17.45
CA GLY A 322 0.86 26.93 18.05
C GLY A 322 0.49 25.83 17.07
N TYR A 323 -0.31 24.88 17.52
CA TYR A 323 -0.84 23.80 16.71
C TYR A 323 -2.14 23.22 17.28
N TYR A 324 -2.87 22.54 16.43
CA TYR A 324 -4.00 21.67 16.78
C TYR A 324 -3.57 20.21 16.74
N LEU A 325 -4.07 19.40 17.67
CA LEU A 325 -3.92 17.94 17.70
C LEU A 325 -5.30 17.31 17.55
N LEU A 326 -5.45 16.40 16.58
CA LEU A 326 -6.69 15.68 16.29
C LEU A 326 -6.63 14.26 16.83
N THR A 327 -7.68 13.82 17.52
CA THR A 327 -7.89 12.40 17.86
C THR A 327 -8.74 11.70 16.80
N GLU A 328 -8.64 10.37 16.72
CA GLU A 328 -9.47 9.56 15.80
C GLU A 328 -10.98 9.70 16.05
N ALA A 329 -11.38 10.06 17.27
CA ALA A 329 -12.78 10.30 17.64
C ALA A 329 -13.28 11.71 17.25
N GLY A 330 -12.40 12.61 16.73
CA GLY A 330 -12.75 13.95 16.31
C GLY A 330 -12.52 15.05 17.36
N ARG A 331 -11.93 14.71 18.51
CA ARG A 331 -11.57 15.74 19.48
C ARG A 331 -10.36 16.54 18.98
N VAL A 332 -10.40 17.87 19.09
CA VAL A 332 -9.33 18.76 18.65
C VAL A 332 -8.79 19.56 19.84
N LEU A 333 -7.55 19.29 20.24
CA LEU A 333 -6.86 20.03 21.27
C LEU A 333 -6.01 21.14 20.67
N LYS A 334 -5.88 22.24 21.39
CA LYS A 334 -5.19 23.45 20.96
C LYS A 334 -4.00 23.76 21.87
N PHE A 335 -2.90 24.19 21.27
CA PHE A 335 -1.67 24.57 21.97
C PHE A 335 -1.08 25.87 21.38
N GLY A 336 -0.37 26.64 22.21
CA GLY A 336 0.18 27.93 21.80
C GLY A 336 -0.92 28.95 21.47
N ASP A 337 -0.81 29.58 20.31
CA ASP A 337 -1.78 30.56 19.83
C ASP A 337 -2.99 29.99 19.09
N ALA A 338 -3.12 28.66 19.06
CA ALA A 338 -4.28 28.02 18.46
C ALA A 338 -5.57 28.42 19.19
N THR A 339 -6.58 28.90 18.45
CA THR A 339 -7.85 29.36 19.01
C THR A 339 -8.88 28.24 18.98
N ARG A 340 -9.79 28.25 19.99
CA ARG A 340 -10.87 27.25 20.05
C ARG A 340 -11.80 27.39 18.84
N GLN A 341 -12.05 26.26 18.18
CA GLN A 341 -12.99 26.14 17.07
C GLN A 341 -14.07 25.11 17.42
N ARG A 342 -15.12 25.00 16.57
CA ARG A 342 -16.09 23.92 16.65
C ARG A 342 -15.38 22.59 16.33
N GLU A 343 -15.52 21.61 17.20
CA GLU A 343 -14.98 20.27 16.99
C GLU A 343 -15.81 19.46 15.98
N PRO A 344 -15.21 18.51 15.27
CA PRO A 344 -15.91 17.53 14.47
C PRO A 344 -16.93 16.74 15.30
N ALA A 345 -18.04 16.36 14.67
CA ALA A 345 -19.00 15.46 15.32
C ALA A 345 -18.41 14.04 15.43
N VAL A 346 -18.81 13.31 16.46
CA VAL A 346 -18.47 11.89 16.58
C VAL A 346 -19.06 11.15 15.38
N LEU A 347 -18.23 10.41 14.66
CA LEU A 347 -18.64 9.65 13.50
C LEU A 347 -19.40 8.40 13.92
N GLN A 348 -20.44 8.03 13.15
CA GLN A 348 -21.24 6.84 13.40
C GLN A 348 -20.53 5.57 12.88
N ASN A 349 -20.99 4.40 13.37
CA ASN A 349 -20.54 3.08 12.92
C ASN A 349 -19.03 2.82 13.10
N GLY A 350 -18.42 3.41 14.14
CA GLY A 350 -17.00 3.19 14.46
C GLY A 350 -16.02 3.82 13.48
N LYS A 351 -16.48 4.69 12.57
CA LYS A 351 -15.61 5.44 11.65
C LYS A 351 -14.73 6.41 12.41
N LYS A 352 -13.57 6.74 11.82
CA LYS A 352 -12.53 7.54 12.46
C LYS A 352 -12.13 8.73 11.61
N TYR A 353 -11.70 9.79 12.28
CA TYR A 353 -10.93 10.85 11.63
C TYR A 353 -9.49 10.39 11.43
N VAL A 354 -8.87 10.86 10.35
CA VAL A 354 -7.53 10.37 9.96
C VAL A 354 -6.51 11.50 9.81
N ARG A 355 -6.94 12.73 9.52
CA ARG A 355 -5.99 13.84 9.29
C ARG A 355 -6.63 15.20 9.58
N ILE A 356 -5.79 16.19 9.95
CA ILE A 356 -6.16 17.60 10.16
C ILE A 356 -5.19 18.50 9.40
N ALA A 357 -5.70 19.63 8.86
CA ALA A 357 -4.89 20.68 8.25
C ALA A 357 -5.47 22.07 8.53
N THR A 358 -4.60 23.08 8.56
CA THR A 358 -4.95 24.49 8.82
C THR A 358 -4.86 25.35 7.57
N PRO A 359 -5.61 26.47 7.47
CA PRO A 359 -5.50 27.40 6.36
C PRO A 359 -4.14 28.11 6.36
N LYS A 360 -3.81 28.77 5.25
CA LYS A 360 -2.58 29.59 5.11
C LYS A 360 -2.64 30.84 5.97
N THR A 361 -3.83 31.36 6.21
CA THR A 361 -4.11 32.57 7.01
C THR A 361 -5.41 32.39 7.77
N GLY A 362 -5.51 33.05 8.91
CA GLY A 362 -6.71 33.03 9.77
C GLY A 362 -6.87 31.73 10.57
N PRO A 363 -7.84 31.71 11.48
CA PRO A 363 -8.11 30.55 12.32
C PRO A 363 -8.96 29.52 11.55
N GLY A 364 -8.90 28.27 11.99
CA GLY A 364 -9.76 27.19 11.48
C GLY A 364 -8.98 25.95 11.00
N TYR A 365 -9.72 24.94 10.55
CA TYR A 365 -9.12 23.70 10.08
C TYR A 365 -10.11 22.84 9.27
N TRP A 366 -9.56 21.93 8.50
CA TRP A 366 -10.24 20.79 7.86
C TRP A 366 -9.85 19.51 8.59
N CYS A 367 -10.80 18.58 8.75
CA CYS A 367 -10.52 17.22 9.20
C CYS A 367 -11.09 16.22 8.21
N LEU A 368 -10.25 15.28 7.75
CA LEU A 368 -10.67 14.17 6.90
C LEU A 368 -11.09 12.99 7.77
N ALA A 369 -12.22 12.38 7.43
CA ALA A 369 -12.64 11.09 7.96
C ALA A 369 -12.30 9.93 6.99
N GLU A 370 -12.21 8.70 7.51
CA GLU A 370 -11.88 7.50 6.71
C GLU A 370 -12.95 7.13 5.67
N ASP A 371 -14.14 7.72 5.71
CA ASP A 371 -15.19 7.56 4.70
C ASP A 371 -15.12 8.59 3.57
N GLY A 372 -14.14 9.49 3.61
CA GLY A 372 -13.90 10.53 2.62
C GLY A 372 -14.61 11.85 2.90
N SER A 373 -15.40 11.96 3.97
CA SER A 373 -16.04 13.21 4.37
C SER A 373 -15.03 14.19 4.94
N ILE A 374 -15.22 15.49 4.65
CA ILE A 374 -14.41 16.59 5.16
C ILE A 374 -15.24 17.43 6.14
N PHE A 375 -14.83 17.48 7.39
CA PHE A 375 -15.32 18.46 8.35
C PHE A 375 -14.55 19.78 8.23
N THR A 376 -15.27 20.89 8.35
CA THR A 376 -14.69 22.25 8.29
C THR A 376 -15.04 23.09 9.53
N ALA A 377 -14.05 23.78 10.07
CA ALA A 377 -14.21 24.76 11.12
C ALA A 377 -13.62 26.10 10.67
N ARG A 378 -14.45 27.10 10.39
CA ARG A 378 -14.06 28.44 9.91
C ARG A 378 -13.20 28.48 8.64
N VAL A 379 -13.34 27.47 7.80
CA VAL A 379 -12.68 27.39 6.50
C VAL A 379 -13.71 26.99 5.43
N SER A 380 -13.43 27.29 4.17
CA SER A 380 -14.31 26.92 3.05
C SER A 380 -14.29 25.41 2.82
N HIS A 381 -15.47 24.84 2.56
CA HIS A 381 -15.60 23.47 2.09
C HIS A 381 -15.50 23.45 0.56
N PHE A 382 -14.56 22.70 0.00
CA PHE A 382 -14.33 22.64 -1.44
C PHE A 382 -14.94 21.40 -2.11
N GLY A 383 -15.56 20.52 -1.35
CA GLY A 383 -16.08 19.21 -1.72
C GLY A 383 -15.45 18.09 -0.88
N ASP A 384 -15.98 16.90 -0.98
CA ASP A 384 -15.44 15.72 -0.30
C ASP A 384 -15.66 14.43 -1.13
N ALA A 385 -15.07 13.34 -0.68
CA ALA A 385 -15.17 12.04 -1.32
C ALA A 385 -16.16 11.10 -0.60
N ALA A 386 -17.07 11.64 0.21
CA ALA A 386 -18.07 10.84 0.89
C ALA A 386 -18.90 10.02 -0.11
N GLY A 387 -19.07 8.73 0.19
CA GLY A 387 -19.75 7.79 -0.73
C GLY A 387 -18.91 7.25 -1.88
N GLN A 388 -17.67 7.74 -2.09
CA GLN A 388 -16.77 7.29 -3.16
C GLN A 388 -15.75 6.24 -2.68
N GLY A 389 -15.93 5.70 -1.49
CA GLY A 389 -15.00 4.74 -0.87
C GLY A 389 -14.92 3.39 -1.56
N GLN A 390 -16.03 2.90 -2.14
CA GLN A 390 -16.08 1.58 -2.80
C GLN A 390 -15.51 0.44 -1.93
N GLY A 391 -15.83 0.45 -0.62
CA GLY A 391 -15.29 -0.50 0.36
C GLY A 391 -13.86 -0.21 0.84
N LYS A 392 -13.19 0.83 0.32
CA LYS A 392 -11.84 1.25 0.69
C LYS A 392 -11.89 2.48 1.61
N LYS A 393 -10.82 2.67 2.40
CA LYS A 393 -10.69 3.80 3.32
C LYS A 393 -9.95 4.96 2.67
N PHE A 394 -10.35 6.17 3.03
CA PHE A 394 -9.54 7.35 2.79
C PHE A 394 -8.52 7.50 3.93
N VAL A 395 -7.28 7.79 3.58
CA VAL A 395 -6.15 7.66 4.51
C VAL A 395 -5.43 8.97 4.80
N ASP A 396 -5.47 9.91 3.86
CA ASP A 396 -4.78 11.20 4.01
C ASP A 396 -5.35 12.25 3.05
N PHE A 397 -5.08 13.53 3.35
CA PHE A 397 -5.32 14.63 2.43
C PHE A 397 -4.25 15.71 2.57
N SER A 398 -4.02 16.45 1.51
CA SER A 398 -3.05 17.53 1.48
C SER A 398 -3.61 18.75 0.77
N LEU A 399 -3.42 19.92 1.37
CA LEU A 399 -3.86 21.20 0.81
C LEU A 399 -2.99 21.61 -0.37
N THR A 400 -3.58 22.26 -1.38
CA THR A 400 -2.84 22.91 -2.46
C THR A 400 -1.96 24.04 -1.92
N SER A 401 -1.00 24.54 -2.69
CA SER A 401 -0.13 25.65 -2.32
C SER A 401 -0.87 26.95 -1.97
N THR A 402 -2.08 27.13 -2.48
CA THR A 402 -2.95 28.28 -2.20
C THR A 402 -3.85 28.08 -0.99
N HIS A 403 -4.02 26.83 -0.51
CA HIS A 403 -5.02 26.38 0.46
C HIS A 403 -6.48 26.68 0.03
N ARG A 404 -6.74 26.77 -1.31
CA ARG A 404 -8.08 26.90 -1.90
C ARG A 404 -8.59 25.59 -2.51
N GLY A 405 -7.91 24.48 -2.22
CA GLY A 405 -8.26 23.15 -2.64
C GLY A 405 -7.43 22.11 -1.90
N TYR A 406 -7.73 20.86 -2.15
CA TYR A 406 -7.01 19.73 -1.56
C TYR A 406 -7.14 18.47 -2.41
N TYR A 407 -6.18 17.59 -2.21
CA TYR A 407 -6.19 16.21 -2.70
C TYR A 407 -6.57 15.29 -1.56
N ILE A 408 -7.49 14.36 -1.78
CA ILE A 408 -7.85 13.30 -0.84
C ILE A 408 -7.35 11.98 -1.41
N LEU A 409 -6.60 11.22 -0.62
CA LEU A 409 -6.02 9.93 -1.00
C LEU A 409 -6.85 8.79 -0.42
N ARG A 410 -7.23 7.84 -1.28
CA ARG A 410 -7.79 6.56 -0.88
C ARG A 410 -6.67 5.50 -0.81
N GLU A 411 -6.80 4.51 0.08
CA GLU A 411 -5.75 3.51 0.35
C GLU A 411 -5.30 2.69 -0.86
N ASP A 412 -6.08 2.64 -1.93
CA ASP A 412 -5.74 1.96 -3.19
C ASP A 412 -4.99 2.84 -4.20
N GLY A 413 -4.68 4.09 -3.84
CA GLY A 413 -3.96 5.04 -4.68
C GLY A 413 -4.83 5.93 -5.55
N ALA A 414 -6.16 5.85 -5.42
CA ALA A 414 -7.07 6.80 -6.04
C ALA A 414 -6.98 8.17 -5.36
N VAL A 415 -6.84 9.22 -6.14
CA VAL A 415 -6.76 10.61 -5.69
C VAL A 415 -7.96 11.40 -6.18
N PHE A 416 -8.57 12.15 -5.28
CA PHE A 416 -9.71 13.03 -5.53
C PHE A 416 -9.28 14.47 -5.32
N ALA A 417 -9.51 15.32 -6.32
CA ALA A 417 -9.08 16.73 -6.32
C ALA A 417 -10.28 17.66 -6.18
N TYR A 418 -10.22 18.60 -5.24
CA TYR A 418 -11.30 19.55 -4.94
C TYR A 418 -10.78 20.97 -4.84
N GLY A 419 -11.66 21.94 -5.13
CA GLY A 419 -11.28 23.35 -5.18
C GLY A 419 -10.37 23.66 -6.36
N ASP A 420 -9.24 24.31 -6.12
CA ASP A 420 -8.24 24.62 -7.15
C ASP A 420 -7.18 23.52 -7.37
N ALA A 421 -7.37 22.37 -6.76
CA ALA A 421 -6.47 21.23 -6.93
C ALA A 421 -6.52 20.68 -8.37
N VAL A 422 -5.37 20.61 -9.03
CA VAL A 422 -5.26 20.07 -10.39
C VAL A 422 -4.93 18.59 -10.32
N TYR A 423 -5.86 17.74 -10.75
CA TYR A 423 -5.68 16.29 -10.78
C TYR A 423 -4.50 15.87 -11.65
N SER A 424 -3.62 15.05 -11.13
CA SER A 424 -2.38 14.62 -11.79
C SER A 424 -2.26 13.10 -11.97
N GLY A 425 -3.35 12.36 -11.75
CA GLY A 425 -3.44 10.92 -11.97
C GLY A 425 -3.54 10.10 -10.69
N ASN A 426 -3.84 8.82 -10.86
CA ASN A 426 -3.83 7.79 -9.83
C ASN A 426 -2.61 6.89 -9.98
N VAL A 427 -2.23 6.23 -8.90
CA VAL A 427 -1.19 5.21 -8.94
C VAL A 427 -1.77 3.90 -8.43
N GLY A 428 -1.68 2.84 -9.25
CA GLY A 428 -1.89 1.48 -8.78
C GLY A 428 -0.65 0.99 -8.04
N SER A 429 -0.83 0.36 -6.90
CA SER A 429 0.23 -0.31 -6.15
C SER A 429 -0.35 -1.57 -5.50
N PRO A 430 0.43 -2.65 -5.41
CA PRO A 430 0.03 -3.82 -4.63
C PRO A 430 -0.01 -3.52 -3.12
N TYR A 431 0.53 -2.39 -2.68
CA TYR A 431 0.49 -1.95 -1.29
C TYR A 431 -0.45 -0.77 -1.11
N LYS A 432 -1.11 -0.76 0.04
CA LYS A 432 -1.95 0.36 0.45
C LYS A 432 -1.13 1.63 0.54
N PHE A 433 -1.67 2.72 0.02
CA PHE A 433 -1.13 4.04 0.25
C PHE A 433 -1.48 4.50 1.65
N VAL A 434 -0.60 5.31 2.25
CA VAL A 434 -0.74 5.78 3.63
C VAL A 434 -0.70 7.30 3.73
N SER A 435 -0.07 8.00 2.77
CA SER A 435 0.03 9.46 2.86
C SER A 435 0.22 10.12 1.49
N ILE A 436 -0.21 11.38 1.39
CA ILE A 436 -0.07 12.27 0.24
C ILE A 436 0.43 13.65 0.68
N ALA A 437 1.39 14.20 -0.06
CA ALA A 437 1.89 15.55 0.13
C ALA A 437 1.80 16.34 -1.18
N ALA A 438 0.98 17.38 -1.21
CA ALA A 438 0.86 18.27 -2.35
C ALA A 438 2.13 19.11 -2.55
N ASN A 439 2.38 19.53 -3.77
CA ASN A 439 3.42 20.51 -4.07
C ASN A 439 3.16 21.83 -3.34
N LYS A 440 4.22 22.42 -2.80
CA LYS A 440 4.13 23.68 -2.02
C LYS A 440 4.15 24.94 -2.90
N ASN A 441 4.64 24.82 -4.15
CA ASN A 441 4.81 25.95 -5.08
C ASN A 441 3.89 25.91 -6.31
N SER A 442 2.97 24.94 -6.36
CA SER A 442 2.04 24.76 -7.48
C SER A 442 0.72 24.17 -6.97
N THR A 443 -0.39 24.48 -7.63
CA THR A 443 -1.69 23.86 -7.38
C THR A 443 -1.82 22.48 -8.00
N GLY A 444 -0.86 22.06 -8.84
CA GLY A 444 -0.78 20.74 -9.46
C GLY A 444 0.39 19.92 -8.95
N GLY A 445 0.19 18.60 -8.89
CA GLY A 445 1.20 17.64 -8.47
C GLY A 445 1.23 17.34 -6.99
N TYR A 446 1.59 16.11 -6.71
CA TYR A 446 1.67 15.55 -5.36
C TYR A 446 2.65 14.38 -5.29
N THR A 447 3.08 14.09 -4.09
CA THR A 447 3.91 12.92 -3.75
C THR A 447 3.07 11.98 -2.90
N MET A 448 3.07 10.70 -3.24
CA MET A 448 2.32 9.66 -2.55
C MET A 448 3.29 8.65 -1.93
N LEU A 449 2.95 8.16 -0.75
CA LEU A 449 3.71 7.17 0.02
C LEU A 449 2.85 5.95 0.28
N ASN A 450 3.36 4.75 0.01
CA ASN A 450 2.69 3.52 0.39
C ASN A 450 3.23 2.89 1.69
N ALA A 451 2.57 1.83 2.14
CA ALA A 451 2.84 1.15 3.42
C ALA A 451 4.24 0.49 3.51
N ILE A 452 4.98 0.40 2.41
CA ILE A 452 6.35 -0.15 2.41
C ILE A 452 7.42 0.91 2.12
N GLY A 453 7.04 2.19 2.08
CA GLY A 453 7.96 3.30 1.90
C GLY A 453 8.32 3.63 0.45
N GLN A 454 7.62 3.08 -0.53
CA GLN A 454 7.76 3.52 -1.92
C GLN A 454 7.09 4.87 -2.11
N VAL A 455 7.69 5.69 -2.94
CA VAL A 455 7.27 7.07 -3.19
C VAL A 455 7.00 7.28 -4.68
N TRP A 456 5.88 7.91 -4.99
CA TRP A 456 5.51 8.35 -6.35
C TRP A 456 5.32 9.84 -6.39
N CYS A 457 5.86 10.48 -7.41
CA CYS A 457 5.70 11.90 -7.66
C CYS A 457 4.93 12.10 -8.97
N LEU A 458 3.77 12.75 -8.90
CA LEU A 458 2.90 13.02 -10.04
C LEU A 458 2.67 14.53 -10.20
N GLY A 459 2.58 15.00 -11.43
CA GLY A 459 2.26 16.39 -11.74
C GLY A 459 2.81 16.87 -13.07
N PRO A 460 2.38 18.05 -13.56
CA PRO A 460 2.95 18.67 -14.75
C PRO A 460 4.41 19.01 -14.48
N ASN A 461 5.29 18.67 -15.43
CA ASN A 461 6.75 18.89 -15.34
C ASN A 461 7.38 18.23 -14.09
N TRP A 462 6.95 17.00 -13.79
CA TRP A 462 7.38 16.27 -12.59
C TRP A 462 8.91 16.17 -12.45
N GLN A 463 9.66 16.14 -13.57
CA GLN A 463 11.13 16.08 -13.57
C GLN A 463 11.77 17.36 -13.02
N GLU A 464 11.14 18.53 -13.23
CA GLU A 464 11.69 19.82 -12.80
C GLU A 464 11.10 20.35 -11.50
N LYS A 465 9.79 20.14 -11.29
CA LYS A 465 9.04 20.74 -10.16
C LYS A 465 8.62 19.76 -9.07
N ASN A 466 8.69 18.46 -9.36
CA ASN A 466 8.33 17.40 -8.42
C ASN A 466 9.29 16.20 -8.58
N PRO A 467 10.62 16.40 -8.41
CA PRO A 467 11.61 15.36 -8.67
C PRO A 467 11.42 14.19 -7.68
N TYR A 468 11.58 12.99 -8.24
CA TYR A 468 11.69 11.77 -7.45
C TYR A 468 13.10 11.67 -6.85
N HIS A 469 13.18 11.58 -5.54
CA HIS A 469 14.44 11.52 -4.80
C HIS A 469 14.74 10.14 -4.21
N GLY A 470 13.96 9.12 -4.57
CA GLY A 470 14.11 7.74 -4.09
C GLY A 470 13.10 7.35 -3.01
N ASP A 471 12.96 6.05 -2.79
CA ASP A 471 12.09 5.49 -1.77
C ASP A 471 12.64 5.73 -0.35
N VAL A 472 11.77 5.93 0.62
CA VAL A 472 12.19 6.15 2.00
C VAL A 472 12.56 4.86 2.73
N ALA A 473 12.12 3.70 2.22
CA ALA A 473 12.42 2.39 2.80
C ALA A 473 13.73 1.76 2.34
N LEU A 474 14.21 2.09 1.13
CA LEU A 474 15.31 1.37 0.47
C LEU A 474 16.73 1.86 0.81
N ARG A 475 16.89 2.90 1.64
CA ARG A 475 18.22 3.44 2.00
C ARG A 475 18.91 2.74 3.18
N LEU A 476 18.47 1.57 3.60
CA LEU A 476 19.09 0.85 4.73
C LEU A 476 20.30 -0.02 4.34
N ASN A 477 20.67 -0.07 3.05
CA ASN A 477 21.80 -0.87 2.56
C ASN A 477 22.75 -0.06 1.65
N GLN A 478 23.14 1.15 2.06
CA GLN A 478 24.37 1.80 1.54
C GLN A 478 25.27 2.19 2.66
#